data_2b2443e0b32987b0f5cd5c3b7c07c964
#
_entry.id   2b2443e0b32987b0f5cd5c3b7c07c964
#
_cell.length_a   1.000
_cell.length_b   1.000
_cell.length_c   1.000
_cell.angle_alpha   90.00
_cell.angle_beta   90.00
_cell.angle_gamma   90.00
#
_symmetry.space_group_name_H-M   'P 1'
#
loop_
_entity.id
_entity.type
_entity.pdbx_description
1 polymer ?
#
loop_
_entity_poly.entity_id
_entity_poly.type
_entity_poly.pdbx_seq_one_letter_code
_entity_poly.pdbx_strand_id
1 'polypeptide(L)'
;MATSTQVRTRTTPGQPSNRTSFLFHRFELLLVFCLTFSSRAAERPIPVILDTDIGTDVDDAYALVLAARSPQIDLRAVTTVYSNVSVRSAIARKLLLLMGKDHVPVAAGRTNAFDGHAPFWGGWEGKCILAEGEKVSGISALSAAELIAKVLLESEEKVVVVSVGGLSNIAMALQKNGSLRSRIARFVIMGGSLNPILIEGKEIPERFETNLRNDVEAARIVLESGVRITLVPAEVTFRTKLLNPDLDRIRHFPTPVAKAMAAMTAEWEPRLKQFMATFGVSSYYSDGTVMLHDPLAVATLVEPNVVTTEQRRIRIAVEKGNIRTIADPAGPILIEVVTSADIARLSNLVTAKVVQ
;
A
#
# COMPACT_ATOMS: atom_id res chain seq x y z
N MET A 1 37.87 -70.28 -29.66
CA MET A 1 38.50 -71.22 -28.71
C MET A 1 37.53 -71.27 -27.56
N ALA A 2 36.69 -72.30 -27.54
CA ALA A 2 36.87 -73.61 -26.87
C ALA A 2 36.80 -73.34 -25.34
N THR A 3 36.00 -73.95 -24.53
CA THR A 3 35.20 -75.18 -24.48
C THR A 3 34.53 -75.16 -23.09
N SER A 4 33.19 -75.38 -22.97
CA SER A 4 32.67 -76.69 -22.58
C SER A 4 33.06 -77.18 -21.18
N THR A 5 32.12 -77.45 -20.27
CA THR A 5 31.60 -78.79 -20.07
C THR A 5 30.54 -78.80 -18.94
N GLN A 6 29.47 -79.53 -19.23
CA GLN A 6 28.43 -80.03 -18.32
C GLN A 6 29.00 -81.06 -17.31
N VAL A 7 28.23 -81.31 -16.22
CA VAL A 7 27.84 -82.64 -15.80
C VAL A 7 26.64 -82.67 -14.86
N ARG A 8 25.71 -83.55 -15.15
CA ARG A 8 24.48 -84.02 -14.47
C ARG A 8 24.78 -84.91 -13.26
N THR A 9 23.84 -85.05 -12.34
CA THR A 9 23.00 -86.25 -12.07
C THR A 9 22.23 -86.05 -10.75
N ARG A 10 20.88 -86.18 -10.76
CA ARG A 10 20.00 -87.30 -10.28
C ARG A 10 20.13 -87.62 -8.79
N THR A 11 19.09 -87.78 -7.98
CA THR A 11 17.82 -88.54 -8.06
C THR A 11 16.97 -88.24 -6.79
N THR A 12 15.65 -88.33 -6.93
CA THR A 12 14.55 -88.47 -5.96
C THR A 12 14.61 -89.72 -5.11
N PRO A 13 13.63 -90.07 -4.15
CA PRO A 13 12.40 -89.44 -3.70
C PRO A 13 12.11 -89.59 -2.15
N GLY A 14 11.01 -89.05 -1.65
CA GLY A 14 10.41 -89.46 -0.37
C GLY A 14 9.43 -88.48 0.25
N GLN A 15 8.14 -88.70 0.04
CA GLN A 15 7.05 -88.21 0.90
C GLN A 15 6.84 -89.21 2.09
N PRO A 16 6.08 -88.91 3.21
CA PRO A 16 4.82 -88.16 3.25
C PRO A 16 4.49 -87.34 4.59
N SER A 17 3.45 -86.55 4.48
CA SER A 17 2.42 -86.19 5.47
C SER A 17 2.78 -85.54 6.82
N ASN A 18 2.31 -84.34 7.04
CA ASN A 18 1.22 -84.13 8.02
C ASN A 18 0.59 -82.73 7.91
N ARG A 19 -0.74 -82.73 7.96
CA ARG A 19 -1.61 -81.57 8.03
C ARG A 19 -1.43 -80.84 9.34
N THR A 20 -1.25 -79.50 9.27
CA THR A 20 -1.83 -78.59 10.26
C THR A 20 -2.04 -77.28 9.58
N SER A 21 -3.31 -76.90 9.49
CA SER A 21 -3.85 -75.61 9.02
C SER A 21 -3.43 -74.49 9.98
N PHE A 22 -2.68 -73.56 9.51
CA PHE A 22 -2.58 -72.25 10.18
C PHE A 22 -3.27 -71.18 9.32
N LEU A 23 -4.41 -70.68 9.83
CA LEU A 23 -5.09 -69.48 9.39
C LEU A 23 -4.17 -68.29 9.59
N PHE A 24 -3.59 -67.75 8.53
CA PHE A 24 -3.00 -66.45 8.53
C PHE A 24 -4.10 -65.40 8.34
N HIS A 25 -4.48 -64.73 9.42
CA HIS A 25 -5.24 -63.48 9.38
C HIS A 25 -4.29 -62.39 8.81
N ARG A 26 -4.57 -61.96 7.58
CA ARG A 26 -4.01 -60.71 7.05
C ARG A 26 -4.67 -59.55 7.77
N PHE A 27 -3.94 -58.95 8.70
CA PHE A 27 -4.25 -57.62 9.21
C PHE A 27 -3.79 -56.60 8.15
N GLU A 28 -4.71 -56.12 7.32
CA GLU A 28 -4.48 -54.91 6.54
C GLU A 28 -4.51 -53.73 7.48
N LEU A 29 -3.32 -53.17 7.75
CA LEU A 29 -3.19 -51.88 8.43
C LEU A 29 -3.61 -50.80 7.44
N LEU A 30 -4.86 -50.35 7.52
CA LEU A 30 -5.35 -49.13 6.85
C LEU A 30 -4.69 -47.95 7.54
N LEU A 31 -3.59 -47.45 7.00
CA LEU A 31 -3.01 -46.17 7.40
C LEU A 31 -3.96 -45.06 6.90
N VAL A 32 -4.90 -44.65 7.73
CA VAL A 32 -5.71 -43.44 7.49
C VAL A 32 -4.76 -42.24 7.65
N PHE A 33 -4.25 -41.72 6.57
CA PHE A 33 -3.56 -40.44 6.51
C PHE A 33 -4.62 -39.35 6.73
N CYS A 34 -4.87 -38.97 7.98
CA CYS A 34 -5.60 -37.76 8.30
C CYS A 34 -4.76 -36.57 7.85
N LEU A 35 -4.96 -36.14 6.60
CA LEU A 35 -4.58 -34.80 6.15
C LEU A 35 -5.40 -33.81 6.97
N THR A 36 -4.85 -33.38 8.09
CA THR A 36 -5.34 -32.19 8.78
C THR A 36 -5.06 -30.99 7.86
N PHE A 37 -6.00 -30.69 6.98
CA PHE A 37 -6.09 -29.36 6.40
C PHE A 37 -6.29 -28.40 7.58
N SER A 38 -5.21 -27.84 8.07
CA SER A 38 -5.26 -26.67 8.94
C SER A 38 -5.90 -25.56 8.10
N SER A 39 -7.20 -25.45 8.15
CA SER A 39 -7.93 -24.31 7.63
C SER A 39 -7.44 -23.10 8.43
N ARG A 40 -6.40 -22.44 7.92
CA ARG A 40 -6.05 -21.12 8.41
C ARG A 40 -7.30 -20.29 8.18
N ALA A 41 -8.02 -19.97 9.24
CA ALA A 41 -9.18 -19.09 9.17
C ALA A 41 -8.72 -17.87 8.38
N ALA A 42 -9.39 -17.58 7.26
CA ALA A 42 -9.03 -16.42 6.44
C ALA A 42 -9.13 -15.20 7.38
N GLU A 43 -7.99 -14.53 7.57
CA GLU A 43 -7.96 -13.29 8.35
C GLU A 43 -8.98 -12.33 7.73
N ARG A 44 -9.82 -11.73 8.57
CA ARG A 44 -10.81 -10.76 8.09
C ARG A 44 -10.10 -9.60 7.43
N PRO A 45 -10.61 -9.11 6.28
CA PRO A 45 -10.03 -7.93 5.65
C PRO A 45 -10.01 -6.74 6.61
N ILE A 46 -8.92 -6.00 6.59
CA ILE A 46 -8.69 -4.83 7.46
C ILE A 46 -9.59 -3.69 6.96
N PRO A 47 -10.47 -3.12 7.79
CA PRO A 47 -11.25 -1.95 7.39
C PRO A 47 -10.33 -0.72 7.28
N VAL A 48 -10.34 -0.08 6.09
CA VAL A 48 -9.43 1.01 5.74
C VAL A 48 -10.20 2.22 5.22
N ILE A 49 -9.82 3.41 5.67
CA ILE A 49 -10.08 4.69 5.01
C ILE A 49 -8.77 5.12 4.35
N LEU A 50 -8.82 5.51 3.08
CA LEU A 50 -7.70 6.10 2.34
C LEU A 50 -7.95 7.61 2.17
N ASP A 51 -7.07 8.46 2.75
CA ASP A 51 -7.07 9.90 2.56
C ASP A 51 -5.87 10.28 1.67
N THR A 52 -6.13 10.97 0.53
CA THR A 52 -5.20 11.10 -0.61
C THR A 52 -5.29 12.48 -1.25
N ASP A 53 -4.21 12.97 -1.80
CA ASP A 53 -4.21 14.15 -2.69
C ASP A 53 -3.98 13.77 -4.17
N ILE A 54 -4.61 12.68 -4.57
CA ILE A 54 -4.53 12.02 -5.87
C ILE A 54 -4.57 12.98 -7.06
N GLY A 55 -3.66 12.78 -8.00
CA GLY A 55 -3.68 13.39 -9.33
C GLY A 55 -2.49 14.29 -9.63
N THR A 56 -1.77 14.85 -8.65
CA THR A 56 -0.57 15.65 -8.89
C THR A 56 0.63 14.76 -9.20
N ASP A 57 1.00 13.89 -8.28
CA ASP A 57 1.81 12.69 -8.56
C ASP A 57 0.88 11.55 -8.98
N VAL A 58 1.42 10.54 -9.62
CA VAL A 58 0.63 9.39 -10.09
C VAL A 58 0.55 8.28 -9.07
N ASP A 59 1.39 8.29 -8.05
CA ASP A 59 1.53 7.19 -7.10
C ASP A 59 0.32 7.04 -6.16
N ASP A 60 -0.37 8.10 -5.81
CA ASP A 60 -1.70 8.03 -5.16
C ASP A 60 -2.67 7.12 -5.92
N ALA A 61 -2.68 7.21 -7.26
CA ALA A 61 -3.54 6.37 -8.09
C ALA A 61 -3.13 4.90 -7.99
N TYR A 62 -1.84 4.60 -7.95
CA TYR A 62 -1.32 3.26 -7.69
C TYR A 62 -1.67 2.78 -6.28
N ALA A 63 -1.61 3.65 -5.27
CA ALA A 63 -2.01 3.34 -3.90
C ALA A 63 -3.51 3.00 -3.82
N LEU A 64 -4.37 3.77 -4.49
CA LEU A 64 -5.80 3.50 -4.56
C LEU A 64 -6.10 2.15 -5.24
N VAL A 65 -5.44 1.85 -6.36
CA VAL A 65 -5.61 0.56 -7.06
C VAL A 65 -5.14 -0.59 -6.15
N LEU A 66 -3.99 -0.45 -5.50
CA LEU A 66 -3.47 -1.44 -4.56
C LEU A 66 -4.46 -1.69 -3.41
N ALA A 67 -4.97 -0.63 -2.78
CA ALA A 67 -5.94 -0.74 -1.70
C ALA A 67 -7.25 -1.40 -2.14
N ALA A 68 -7.83 -0.94 -3.25
CA ALA A 68 -9.14 -1.40 -3.71
C ALA A 68 -9.15 -2.84 -4.25
N ARG A 69 -8.00 -3.36 -4.72
CA ARG A 69 -7.87 -4.71 -5.30
C ARG A 69 -7.18 -5.73 -4.39
N SER A 70 -6.78 -5.32 -3.19
CA SER A 70 -6.16 -6.24 -2.24
C SER A 70 -7.20 -6.91 -1.36
N PRO A 71 -7.29 -8.26 -1.35
CA PRO A 71 -8.27 -8.98 -0.53
C PRO A 71 -8.04 -8.83 0.97
N GLN A 72 -6.85 -8.37 1.39
CA GLN A 72 -6.52 -8.06 2.79
C GLN A 72 -7.16 -6.75 3.26
N ILE A 73 -7.68 -5.92 2.36
CA ILE A 73 -8.24 -4.60 2.66
C ILE A 73 -9.74 -4.59 2.36
N ASP A 74 -10.51 -4.13 3.33
CA ASP A 74 -11.89 -3.71 3.18
C ASP A 74 -11.91 -2.17 3.09
N LEU A 75 -11.85 -1.64 1.87
CA LEU A 75 -11.78 -0.20 1.61
C LEU A 75 -13.16 0.43 1.87
N ARG A 76 -13.31 1.10 3.02
CA ARG A 76 -14.56 1.68 3.51
C ARG A 76 -14.87 3.05 2.96
N ALA A 77 -13.83 3.84 2.65
CA ALA A 77 -13.98 5.17 2.07
C ALA A 77 -12.67 5.64 1.43
N VAL A 78 -12.80 6.57 0.47
CA VAL A 78 -11.71 7.38 -0.05
C VAL A 78 -12.06 8.84 0.18
N THR A 79 -11.14 9.60 0.75
CA THR A 79 -11.28 11.04 0.95
C THR A 79 -10.16 11.79 0.25
N THR A 80 -10.44 12.99 -0.26
CA THR A 80 -9.43 13.75 -0.98
C THR A 80 -9.15 15.08 -0.29
N VAL A 81 -7.91 15.55 -0.41
CA VAL A 81 -7.44 16.76 0.26
C VAL A 81 -6.64 17.62 -0.71
N TYR A 82 -6.64 18.92 -0.46
CA TYR A 82 -5.85 19.96 -1.08
C TYR A 82 -6.22 20.38 -2.51
N SER A 83 -6.12 21.68 -2.72
CA SER A 83 -6.30 22.35 -4.02
C SER A 83 -7.65 22.01 -4.66
N ASN A 84 -7.71 21.48 -5.87
CA ASN A 84 -8.96 21.17 -6.53
C ASN A 84 -9.50 19.78 -6.13
N VAL A 85 -10.04 19.69 -4.91
CA VAL A 85 -10.60 18.42 -4.37
C VAL A 85 -11.76 17.87 -5.20
N SER A 86 -12.43 18.70 -5.99
CA SER A 86 -13.49 18.21 -6.90
C SER A 86 -12.90 17.35 -8.02
N VAL A 87 -11.77 17.78 -8.62
CA VAL A 87 -11.07 16.99 -9.64
C VAL A 87 -10.45 15.74 -8.99
N ARG A 88 -9.80 15.87 -7.84
CA ARG A 88 -9.22 14.73 -7.11
C ARG A 88 -10.28 13.67 -6.80
N SER A 89 -11.44 14.07 -6.30
CA SER A 89 -12.54 13.14 -6.02
C SER A 89 -13.10 12.50 -7.29
N ALA A 90 -13.14 13.25 -8.41
CA ALA A 90 -13.54 12.70 -9.70
C ALA A 90 -12.54 11.64 -10.21
N ILE A 91 -11.23 11.88 -10.06
CA ILE A 91 -10.18 10.90 -10.41
C ILE A 91 -10.34 9.63 -9.57
N ALA A 92 -10.43 9.77 -8.24
CA ALA A 92 -10.58 8.64 -7.33
C ALA A 92 -11.86 7.84 -7.65
N ARG A 93 -12.98 8.53 -7.85
CA ARG A 93 -14.26 7.90 -8.21
C ARG A 93 -14.19 7.19 -9.55
N LYS A 94 -13.58 7.80 -10.57
CA LYS A 94 -13.40 7.19 -11.89
C LYS A 94 -12.59 5.89 -11.81
N LEU A 95 -11.49 5.88 -11.08
CA LEU A 95 -10.67 4.68 -10.88
C LEU A 95 -11.46 3.58 -10.17
N LEU A 96 -12.22 3.92 -9.12
CA LEU A 96 -13.08 2.94 -8.43
C LEU A 96 -14.13 2.35 -9.37
N LEU A 97 -14.76 3.17 -10.22
CA LEU A 97 -15.71 2.69 -11.24
C LEU A 97 -15.04 1.74 -12.23
N LEU A 98 -13.83 2.07 -12.72
CA LEU A 98 -13.07 1.19 -13.62
C LEU A 98 -12.72 -0.17 -12.99
N MET A 99 -12.63 -0.22 -11.65
CA MET A 99 -12.38 -1.43 -10.88
C MET A 99 -13.65 -2.19 -10.45
N GLY A 100 -14.84 -1.69 -10.76
CA GLY A 100 -16.10 -2.25 -10.25
C GLY A 100 -16.29 -2.08 -8.73
N LYS A 101 -15.69 -1.03 -8.15
CA LYS A 101 -15.76 -0.71 -6.72
C LYS A 101 -16.66 0.51 -6.47
N ASP A 102 -17.75 0.58 -7.18
CA ASP A 102 -18.74 1.68 -7.13
C ASP A 102 -19.43 1.84 -5.77
N HIS A 103 -19.42 0.80 -4.94
CA HIS A 103 -19.92 0.84 -3.58
C HIS A 103 -19.03 1.60 -2.60
N VAL A 104 -17.74 1.85 -2.93
CA VAL A 104 -16.83 2.60 -2.06
C VAL A 104 -17.14 4.08 -2.16
N PRO A 105 -17.56 4.75 -1.05
CA PRO A 105 -17.86 6.18 -1.07
C PRO A 105 -16.60 7.02 -1.23
N VAL A 106 -16.72 8.11 -1.99
CA VAL A 106 -15.67 9.11 -2.17
C VAL A 106 -16.18 10.46 -1.70
N ALA A 107 -15.42 11.18 -0.89
CA ALA A 107 -15.78 12.54 -0.46
C ALA A 107 -14.66 13.55 -0.69
N ALA A 108 -15.05 14.74 -1.13
CA ALA A 108 -14.16 15.89 -1.25
C ALA A 108 -13.91 16.51 0.13
N GLY A 109 -12.66 16.87 0.40
CA GLY A 109 -12.25 17.44 1.67
C GLY A 109 -11.81 18.90 1.57
N ARG A 110 -10.81 19.24 2.37
CA ARG A 110 -10.30 20.62 2.43
C ARG A 110 -9.48 20.96 1.19
N THR A 111 -9.74 22.14 0.66
CA THR A 111 -8.95 22.71 -0.45
C THR A 111 -7.65 23.34 0.05
N ASN A 112 -7.67 23.97 1.21
CA ASN A 112 -6.56 24.70 1.80
C ASN A 112 -6.11 24.07 3.12
N ALA A 113 -4.87 24.30 3.49
CA ALA A 113 -4.35 24.04 4.82
C ALA A 113 -5.10 24.85 5.90
N PHE A 114 -4.88 24.54 7.17
CA PHE A 114 -5.57 25.23 8.28
C PHE A 114 -5.21 26.72 8.38
N ASP A 115 -4.01 27.10 7.98
CA ASP A 115 -3.57 28.51 7.90
C ASP A 115 -4.12 29.26 6.67
N GLY A 116 -4.85 28.56 5.79
CA GLY A 116 -5.51 29.13 4.62
C GLY A 116 -4.69 29.09 3.34
N HIS A 117 -3.38 28.72 3.36
CA HIS A 117 -2.64 28.62 2.12
C HIS A 117 -3.14 27.45 1.26
N ALA A 118 -3.03 27.61 -0.07
CA ALA A 118 -3.37 26.60 -1.04
C ALA A 118 -2.11 25.76 -1.36
N PRO A 119 -2.10 24.45 -1.11
CA PRO A 119 -1.04 23.58 -1.58
C PRO A 119 -0.92 23.54 -3.10
N PHE A 120 0.20 23.05 -3.58
CA PHE A 120 0.55 23.03 -5.01
C PHE A 120 -0.55 22.37 -5.87
N TRP A 121 -0.80 22.97 -7.02
CA TRP A 121 -1.66 22.46 -8.08
C TRP A 121 -0.96 22.61 -9.44
N GLY A 122 -0.77 21.50 -10.14
CA GLY A 122 0.01 21.48 -11.38
C GLY A 122 -0.79 21.87 -12.61
N GLY A 123 -2.11 21.71 -12.58
CA GLY A 123 -2.99 21.98 -13.71
C GLY A 123 -3.06 20.87 -14.76
N TRP A 124 -2.40 19.75 -14.52
CA TRP A 124 -2.51 18.53 -15.35
C TRP A 124 -3.37 17.43 -14.73
N GLU A 125 -3.74 17.58 -13.49
CA GLU A 125 -4.50 16.60 -12.70
C GLU A 125 -5.81 16.26 -13.42
N GLY A 126 -6.02 14.97 -13.62
CA GLY A 126 -7.22 14.45 -14.28
C GLY A 126 -7.19 14.43 -15.81
N LYS A 127 -6.27 15.14 -16.50
CA LYS A 127 -6.27 15.27 -17.97
C LYS A 127 -6.26 13.93 -18.73
N CYS A 128 -5.66 12.90 -18.17
CA CYS A 128 -5.53 11.60 -18.83
C CYS A 128 -6.60 10.58 -18.44
N ILE A 129 -7.47 10.92 -17.49
CA ILE A 129 -8.49 10.00 -17.00
C ILE A 129 -9.90 10.60 -17.06
N LEU A 130 -10.03 11.91 -16.98
CA LEU A 130 -11.29 12.63 -17.09
C LEU A 130 -11.40 13.26 -18.48
N ALA A 131 -12.55 13.11 -19.14
CA ALA A 131 -12.84 13.89 -20.34
C ALA A 131 -13.07 15.36 -19.96
N GLU A 132 -12.89 16.26 -20.92
CA GLU A 132 -13.15 17.67 -20.71
C GLU A 132 -14.63 17.90 -20.30
N GLY A 133 -14.83 18.56 -19.17
CA GLY A 133 -16.17 18.80 -18.62
C GLY A 133 -16.88 17.57 -18.05
N GLU A 134 -16.22 16.43 -17.94
CA GLU A 134 -16.82 15.21 -17.37
C GLU A 134 -17.25 15.41 -15.92
N LYS A 135 -18.53 15.15 -15.67
CA LYS A 135 -19.10 15.10 -14.32
C LYS A 135 -19.17 13.65 -13.85
N VAL A 136 -18.27 13.25 -12.98
CA VAL A 136 -18.28 11.91 -12.40
C VAL A 136 -19.32 11.87 -11.27
N SER A 137 -20.31 10.98 -11.42
CA SER A 137 -21.39 10.84 -10.43
C SER A 137 -20.97 9.96 -9.24
N GLY A 138 -21.75 10.05 -8.14
CA GLY A 138 -21.56 9.17 -6.97
C GLY A 138 -20.45 9.64 -6.02
N ILE A 139 -20.07 10.92 -6.08
CA ILE A 139 -19.27 11.58 -5.04
C ILE A 139 -20.22 11.96 -3.91
N SER A 140 -19.83 11.69 -2.67
CA SER A 140 -20.61 11.95 -1.46
C SER A 140 -20.90 13.46 -1.29
N ALA A 141 -22.09 13.78 -0.80
CA ALA A 141 -22.42 15.13 -0.37
C ALA A 141 -21.79 15.50 1.00
N LEU A 142 -21.33 14.49 1.77
CA LEU A 142 -20.57 14.72 3.01
C LEU A 142 -19.19 15.26 2.66
N SER A 143 -18.67 16.14 3.51
CA SER A 143 -17.25 16.49 3.47
C SER A 143 -16.39 15.27 3.87
N ALA A 144 -15.11 15.28 3.50
CA ALA A 144 -14.17 14.22 3.89
C ALA A 144 -14.17 13.97 5.41
N ALA A 145 -14.11 15.00 6.22
CA ALA A 145 -14.12 14.87 7.68
C ALA A 145 -15.41 14.24 8.22
N GLU A 146 -16.55 14.55 7.62
CA GLU A 146 -17.83 13.93 7.97
C GLU A 146 -17.91 12.46 7.52
N LEU A 147 -17.41 12.14 6.34
CA LEU A 147 -17.33 10.76 5.85
C LEU A 147 -16.39 9.93 6.73
N ILE A 148 -15.22 10.44 7.09
CA ILE A 148 -14.28 9.80 8.03
C ILE A 148 -15.00 9.52 9.35
N ALA A 149 -15.66 10.52 9.93
CA ALA A 149 -16.36 10.37 11.19
C ALA A 149 -17.48 9.34 11.11
N LYS A 150 -18.28 9.36 10.04
CA LYS A 150 -19.35 8.40 9.77
C LYS A 150 -18.81 6.96 9.74
N VAL A 151 -17.79 6.70 8.91
CA VAL A 151 -17.20 5.35 8.77
C VAL A 151 -16.63 4.88 10.11
N LEU A 152 -15.92 5.73 10.86
CA LEU A 152 -15.36 5.39 12.16
C LEU A 152 -16.44 5.05 13.20
N LEU A 153 -17.57 5.76 13.20
CA LEU A 153 -18.65 5.54 14.16
C LEU A 153 -19.51 4.32 13.82
N GLU A 154 -19.74 4.06 12.54
CA GLU A 154 -20.57 2.96 12.05
C GLU A 154 -19.82 1.62 11.96
N SER A 155 -18.49 1.63 11.93
CA SER A 155 -17.70 0.41 11.86
C SER A 155 -17.79 -0.38 13.18
N GLU A 156 -18.02 -1.68 13.11
CA GLU A 156 -17.97 -2.58 14.28
C GLU A 156 -16.55 -2.73 14.82
N GLU A 157 -15.57 -2.76 13.91
CA GLU A 157 -14.14 -2.90 14.22
C GLU A 157 -13.44 -1.53 14.16
N LYS A 158 -12.28 -1.44 14.82
CA LYS A 158 -11.43 -0.25 14.67
C LYS A 158 -10.88 -0.18 13.25
N VAL A 159 -10.89 1.01 12.67
CA VAL A 159 -10.50 1.26 11.29
C VAL A 159 -9.04 1.72 11.22
N VAL A 160 -8.30 1.26 10.23
CA VAL A 160 -7.01 1.81 9.87
C VAL A 160 -7.23 3.02 8.96
N VAL A 161 -6.64 4.15 9.29
CA VAL A 161 -6.68 5.34 8.42
C VAL A 161 -5.31 5.46 7.76
N VAL A 162 -5.28 5.27 6.44
CA VAL A 162 -4.09 5.45 5.61
C VAL A 162 -4.15 6.85 5.02
N SER A 163 -3.17 7.68 5.34
CA SER A 163 -3.03 9.02 4.78
C SER A 163 -1.80 9.06 3.89
N VAL A 164 -2.03 9.36 2.63
CA VAL A 164 -0.98 9.50 1.62
C VAL A 164 -0.95 10.93 1.03
N GLY A 165 -1.79 11.81 1.54
CA GLY A 165 -1.77 13.26 1.33
C GLY A 165 -1.64 14.00 2.65
N GLY A 166 -1.99 15.30 2.65
CA GLY A 166 -1.97 16.10 3.87
C GLY A 166 -3.01 15.69 4.89
N LEU A 167 -2.76 15.96 6.16
CA LEU A 167 -3.54 15.45 7.29
C LEU A 167 -4.76 16.29 7.66
N SER A 168 -5.11 17.33 6.88
CA SER A 168 -6.15 18.31 7.21
C SER A 168 -7.54 17.71 7.42
N ASN A 169 -7.94 16.71 6.62
CA ASN A 169 -9.25 16.06 6.76
C ASN A 169 -9.34 15.28 8.07
N ILE A 170 -8.30 14.52 8.39
CA ILE A 170 -8.21 13.70 9.60
C ILE A 170 -8.19 14.60 10.83
N ALA A 171 -7.35 15.65 10.83
CA ALA A 171 -7.26 16.62 11.90
C ALA A 171 -8.61 17.30 12.15
N MET A 172 -9.32 17.72 11.09
CA MET A 172 -10.66 18.31 11.18
C MET A 172 -11.66 17.32 11.82
N ALA A 173 -11.65 16.06 11.43
CA ALA A 173 -12.52 15.04 12.01
C ALA A 173 -12.24 14.87 13.51
N LEU A 174 -10.96 14.78 13.91
CA LEU A 174 -10.54 14.64 15.31
C LEU A 174 -10.84 15.89 16.16
N GLN A 175 -10.74 17.11 15.58
CA GLN A 175 -11.11 18.34 16.26
C GLN A 175 -12.62 18.43 16.50
N LYS A 176 -13.43 18.06 15.50
CA LYS A 176 -14.90 18.05 15.63
C LYS A 176 -15.39 17.00 16.63
N ASN A 177 -14.73 15.85 16.68
CA ASN A 177 -15.09 14.77 17.59
C ASN A 177 -13.85 14.00 18.08
N GLY A 178 -13.36 14.37 19.25
CA GLY A 178 -12.20 13.72 19.86
C GLY A 178 -12.38 12.23 20.21
N SER A 179 -13.61 11.76 20.35
CA SER A 179 -13.89 10.33 20.66
C SER A 179 -13.54 9.40 19.49
N LEU A 180 -13.43 9.93 18.27
CA LEU A 180 -13.03 9.16 17.08
C LEU A 180 -11.68 8.48 17.23
N ARG A 181 -10.77 9.03 18.07
CA ARG A 181 -9.46 8.40 18.37
C ARG A 181 -9.60 6.95 18.84
N SER A 182 -10.61 6.67 19.63
CA SER A 182 -10.87 5.32 20.16
C SER A 182 -11.34 4.32 19.10
N ARG A 183 -11.84 4.82 17.97
CA ARG A 183 -12.36 4.03 16.83
C ARG A 183 -11.27 3.74 15.78
N ILE A 184 -10.11 4.38 15.90
CA ILE A 184 -9.00 4.21 14.97
C ILE A 184 -8.06 3.13 15.51
N ALA A 185 -7.75 2.14 14.69
CA ALA A 185 -6.80 1.08 15.02
C ALA A 185 -5.36 1.61 15.03
N ARG A 186 -5.01 2.32 13.97
CA ARG A 186 -3.75 3.06 13.78
C ARG A 186 -3.87 4.01 12.59
N PHE A 187 -2.99 4.97 12.54
CA PHE A 187 -2.66 5.71 11.33
C PHE A 187 -1.52 5.02 10.59
N VAL A 188 -1.60 4.96 9.27
CA VAL A 188 -0.46 4.71 8.39
C VAL A 188 -0.27 5.98 7.60
N ILE A 189 0.85 6.67 7.81
CA ILE A 189 1.09 8.00 7.26
C ILE A 189 2.32 7.93 6.34
N MET A 190 2.12 8.19 5.04
CA MET A 190 3.22 8.55 4.17
C MET A 190 3.57 10.02 4.42
N GLY A 191 4.79 10.29 4.89
CA GLY A 191 5.23 11.66 5.15
C GLY A 191 6.26 11.76 6.25
N GLY A 192 6.78 12.96 6.45
CA GLY A 192 7.89 13.23 7.36
C GLY A 192 9.21 12.66 6.88
N SER A 193 10.26 12.98 7.62
CA SER A 193 11.57 12.37 7.47
C SER A 193 12.31 12.39 8.81
N LEU A 194 12.98 11.31 9.15
CA LEU A 194 13.81 11.20 10.36
C LEU A 194 15.29 11.31 10.04
N ASN A 195 15.65 11.12 8.78
CA ASN A 195 17.00 11.18 8.25
C ASN A 195 17.02 12.01 6.97
N PRO A 196 18.20 12.50 6.52
CA PRO A 196 18.32 13.16 5.22
C PRO A 196 17.83 12.26 4.08
N ILE A 197 17.09 12.86 3.14
CA ILE A 197 16.63 12.17 1.94
C ILE A 197 17.80 12.13 0.95
N LEU A 198 18.39 10.95 0.76
CA LEU A 198 19.56 10.77 -0.10
C LEU A 198 19.21 9.89 -1.31
N ILE A 199 19.49 10.39 -2.52
CA ILE A 199 19.42 9.65 -3.77
C ILE A 199 20.79 9.73 -4.44
N GLU A 200 21.44 8.59 -4.70
CA GLU A 200 22.78 8.51 -5.28
C GLU A 200 23.81 9.42 -4.56
N GLY A 201 23.71 9.49 -3.23
CA GLY A 201 24.57 10.33 -2.39
C GLY A 201 24.28 11.83 -2.44
N LYS A 202 23.26 12.27 -3.18
CA LYS A 202 22.82 13.67 -3.25
C LYS A 202 21.60 13.86 -2.34
N GLU A 203 21.61 14.95 -1.59
CA GLU A 203 20.52 15.28 -0.69
C GLU A 203 19.36 15.95 -1.44
N ILE A 204 18.18 15.38 -1.28
CA ILE A 204 16.93 16.00 -1.68
C ILE A 204 16.44 16.83 -0.50
N PRO A 205 16.23 18.14 -0.66
CA PRO A 205 15.82 18.99 0.44
C PRO A 205 14.51 18.54 1.07
N GLU A 206 14.43 18.52 2.39
CA GLU A 206 13.25 18.12 3.17
C GLU A 206 11.94 18.87 2.76
N ARG A 207 12.06 20.08 2.18
CA ARG A 207 10.89 20.82 1.69
C ARG A 207 10.07 20.09 0.63
N PHE A 208 10.60 19.00 0.06
CA PHE A 208 9.88 18.15 -0.90
C PHE A 208 9.12 17.00 -0.25
N GLU A 209 9.23 16.84 1.06
CA GLU A 209 8.22 16.13 1.84
C GLU A 209 7.07 17.10 2.08
N THR A 210 5.96 16.92 1.39
CA THR A 210 4.86 17.88 1.35
C THR A 210 3.68 17.51 2.26
N ASN A 211 3.49 16.23 2.57
CA ASN A 211 2.31 15.76 3.27
C ASN A 211 2.15 16.31 4.68
N LEU A 212 3.24 16.34 5.46
CA LEU A 212 3.20 16.97 6.78
C LEU A 212 3.39 18.50 6.72
N ARG A 213 4.17 18.96 5.74
CA ARG A 213 4.55 20.38 5.65
C ARG A 213 3.47 21.26 5.09
N ASN A 214 2.59 20.75 4.24
CA ASN A 214 1.49 21.53 3.67
C ASN A 214 0.46 21.96 4.71
N ASP A 215 0.36 21.27 5.86
CA ASP A 215 -0.52 21.72 6.97
C ASP A 215 0.11 21.30 8.30
N VAL A 216 0.98 22.16 8.79
CA VAL A 216 1.77 21.94 10.02
C VAL A 216 0.88 21.70 11.23
N GLU A 217 -0.22 22.46 11.36
CA GLU A 217 -1.13 22.32 12.49
C GLU A 217 -1.93 21.02 12.41
N ALA A 218 -2.40 20.64 11.22
CA ALA A 218 -3.08 19.36 11.02
C ALA A 218 -2.14 18.19 11.31
N ALA A 219 -0.89 18.26 10.85
CA ALA A 219 0.12 17.24 11.13
C ALA A 219 0.36 17.12 12.65
N ARG A 220 0.50 18.23 13.36
CA ARG A 220 0.67 18.25 14.82
C ARG A 220 -0.51 17.58 15.53
N ILE A 221 -1.76 17.93 15.18
CA ILE A 221 -2.98 17.36 15.77
C ILE A 221 -3.01 15.83 15.62
N VAL A 222 -2.66 15.32 14.45
CA VAL A 222 -2.71 13.88 14.17
C VAL A 222 -1.56 13.15 14.86
N LEU A 223 -0.33 13.65 14.75
CA LEU A 223 0.85 13.02 15.35
C LEU A 223 0.80 13.00 16.89
N GLU A 224 0.23 14.03 17.51
CA GLU A 224 0.04 14.13 18.96
C GLU A 224 -1.29 13.52 19.46
N SER A 225 -2.06 12.89 18.58
CA SER A 225 -3.40 12.37 18.93
C SER A 225 -3.42 11.25 19.96
N GLY A 226 -2.28 10.57 20.20
CA GLY A 226 -2.19 9.38 21.04
C GLY A 226 -2.64 8.08 20.35
N VAL A 227 -3.07 8.14 19.10
CA VAL A 227 -3.34 6.96 18.27
C VAL A 227 -2.02 6.36 17.79
N ARG A 228 -1.93 5.04 17.69
CA ARG A 228 -0.74 4.37 17.13
C ARG A 228 -0.48 4.85 15.70
N ILE A 229 0.80 5.03 15.36
CA ILE A 229 1.24 5.51 14.05
C ILE A 229 2.24 4.53 13.49
N THR A 230 2.05 4.15 12.23
CA THR A 230 3.09 3.60 11.34
C THR A 230 3.48 4.72 10.39
N LEU A 231 4.69 5.24 10.52
CA LEU A 231 5.24 6.29 9.65
C LEU A 231 6.01 5.66 8.50
N VAL A 232 5.72 6.10 7.28
CA VAL A 232 6.40 5.70 6.05
C VAL A 232 7.13 6.94 5.52
N PRO A 233 8.39 7.15 5.98
CA PRO A 233 9.06 8.43 5.82
C PRO A 233 9.67 8.62 4.43
N ALA A 234 9.85 9.88 4.05
CA ALA A 234 10.31 10.29 2.73
C ALA A 234 11.70 9.71 2.37
N GLU A 235 12.63 9.62 3.32
CA GLU A 235 13.96 9.05 3.06
C GLU A 235 13.96 7.58 2.65
N VAL A 236 12.86 6.87 2.93
CA VAL A 236 12.64 5.49 2.46
C VAL A 236 11.90 5.51 1.13
N THR A 237 10.82 6.28 1.04
CA THR A 237 9.93 6.24 -0.12
C THR A 237 10.56 6.83 -1.37
N PHE A 238 11.43 7.83 -1.26
CA PHE A 238 12.22 8.36 -2.39
C PHE A 238 13.17 7.34 -3.04
N ARG A 239 13.38 6.19 -2.40
CA ARG A 239 14.15 5.07 -2.96
C ARG A 239 13.31 4.02 -3.63
N THR A 240 11.98 4.07 -3.45
CA THR A 240 11.06 3.13 -4.09
C THR A 240 10.69 3.58 -5.49
N LYS A 241 10.48 2.63 -6.38
CA LYS A 241 10.09 2.92 -7.77
C LYS A 241 9.39 1.74 -8.42
N LEU A 242 8.54 2.05 -9.37
CA LEU A 242 7.99 1.07 -10.30
C LEU A 242 9.05 0.76 -11.34
N LEU A 243 9.50 -0.49 -11.40
CA LEU A 243 10.58 -0.91 -12.29
C LEU A 243 10.11 -0.96 -13.75
N ASN A 244 11.00 -0.67 -14.70
CA ASN A 244 10.65 -0.62 -16.12
C ASN A 244 9.97 -1.89 -16.66
N PRO A 245 10.40 -3.12 -16.33
CA PRO A 245 9.69 -4.32 -16.79
C PRO A 245 8.24 -4.39 -16.30
N ASP A 246 7.99 -3.93 -15.08
CA ASP A 246 6.66 -3.88 -14.48
C ASP A 246 5.81 -2.78 -15.12
N LEU A 247 6.39 -1.60 -15.35
CA LEU A 247 5.73 -0.51 -16.04
C LEU A 247 5.38 -0.90 -17.49
N ASP A 248 6.27 -1.58 -18.21
CA ASP A 248 6.00 -2.08 -19.55
C ASP A 248 4.88 -3.11 -19.57
N ARG A 249 4.80 -3.95 -18.54
CA ARG A 249 3.68 -4.88 -18.36
C ARG A 249 2.36 -4.13 -18.21
N ILE A 250 2.32 -3.05 -17.43
CA ILE A 250 1.12 -2.19 -17.28
C ILE A 250 0.76 -1.54 -18.62
N ARG A 251 1.73 -0.95 -19.32
CA ARG A 251 1.53 -0.26 -20.61
C ARG A 251 0.87 -1.15 -21.68
N HIS A 252 1.22 -2.43 -21.69
CA HIS A 252 0.73 -3.38 -22.68
C HIS A 252 -0.49 -4.18 -22.22
N PHE A 253 -0.95 -3.99 -20.97
CA PHE A 253 -2.08 -4.76 -20.47
C PHE A 253 -3.43 -4.17 -20.92
N PRO A 254 -4.39 -5.00 -21.40
CA PRO A 254 -5.55 -4.50 -22.13
C PRO A 254 -6.69 -3.95 -21.25
N THR A 255 -6.62 -4.10 -19.91
CA THR A 255 -7.73 -3.69 -19.01
C THR A 255 -7.90 -2.17 -18.95
N PRO A 256 -9.14 -1.68 -18.70
CA PRO A 256 -9.40 -0.25 -18.54
C PRO A 256 -8.53 0.40 -17.45
N VAL A 257 -8.30 -0.29 -16.33
CA VAL A 257 -7.46 0.20 -15.22
C VAL A 257 -6.03 0.36 -15.67
N ALA A 258 -5.44 -0.68 -16.31
CA ALA A 258 -4.06 -0.62 -16.77
C ALA A 258 -3.84 0.50 -17.79
N LYS A 259 -4.80 0.69 -18.72
CA LYS A 259 -4.78 1.79 -19.69
C LYS A 259 -4.83 3.15 -19.01
N ALA A 260 -5.69 3.34 -18.02
CA ALA A 260 -5.77 4.57 -17.25
C ALA A 260 -4.47 4.85 -16.50
N MET A 261 -3.92 3.84 -15.81
CA MET A 261 -2.66 3.96 -15.08
C MET A 261 -1.48 4.27 -16.02
N ALA A 262 -1.40 3.63 -17.18
CA ALA A 262 -0.37 3.91 -18.18
C ALA A 262 -0.48 5.35 -18.72
N ALA A 263 -1.70 5.86 -18.99
CA ALA A 263 -1.91 7.22 -19.45
C ALA A 263 -1.53 8.27 -18.39
N MET A 264 -1.95 8.06 -17.14
CA MET A 264 -1.57 8.94 -16.02
C MET A 264 -0.06 8.94 -15.80
N THR A 265 0.58 7.77 -15.90
CA THR A 265 2.04 7.65 -15.80
C THR A 265 2.75 8.41 -16.92
N ALA A 266 2.29 8.27 -18.16
CA ALA A 266 2.89 8.97 -19.30
C ALA A 266 2.79 10.50 -19.18
N GLU A 267 1.74 11.02 -18.55
CA GLU A 267 1.59 12.45 -18.24
C GLU A 267 2.57 12.90 -17.13
N TRP A 268 2.82 12.04 -16.15
CA TRP A 268 3.68 12.35 -15.00
C TRP A 268 5.18 12.21 -15.29
N GLU A 269 5.61 11.18 -16.01
CA GLU A 269 7.02 10.86 -16.25
C GLU A 269 7.91 12.04 -16.67
N PRO A 270 7.55 12.88 -17.65
CA PRO A 270 8.39 13.99 -18.05
C PRO A 270 8.56 15.05 -16.93
N ARG A 271 7.56 15.23 -16.09
CA ARG A 271 7.59 16.17 -14.95
C ARG A 271 8.50 15.66 -13.86
N LEU A 272 8.40 14.38 -13.52
CA LEU A 272 9.32 13.77 -12.57
C LEU A 272 10.76 13.86 -13.04
N LYS A 273 11.04 13.52 -14.32
CA LYS A 273 12.39 13.61 -14.90
C LYS A 273 12.94 15.04 -14.82
N GLN A 274 12.12 16.05 -15.15
CA GLN A 274 12.51 17.43 -15.04
C GLN A 274 12.79 17.84 -13.60
N PHE A 275 11.91 17.45 -12.67
CA PHE A 275 12.07 17.70 -11.24
C PHE A 275 13.37 17.10 -10.70
N MET A 276 13.62 15.82 -10.97
CA MET A 276 14.82 15.12 -10.49
C MET A 276 16.10 15.62 -11.14
N ALA A 277 16.04 16.12 -12.38
CA ALA A 277 17.18 16.74 -13.04
C ALA A 277 17.67 18.00 -12.30
N THR A 278 16.79 18.72 -11.58
CA THR A 278 17.17 19.89 -10.76
C THR A 278 18.14 19.51 -9.63
N PHE A 279 18.13 18.25 -9.19
CA PHE A 279 19.03 17.71 -8.16
C PHE A 279 20.22 16.93 -8.76
N GLY A 280 20.26 16.79 -10.10
CA GLY A 280 21.30 16.05 -10.81
C GLY A 280 21.23 14.53 -10.55
N VAL A 281 20.05 13.99 -10.26
CA VAL A 281 19.80 12.56 -10.02
C VAL A 281 18.91 11.91 -11.09
N SER A 282 18.92 12.48 -12.29
CA SER A 282 18.11 12.00 -13.42
C SER A 282 18.44 10.55 -13.84
N SER A 283 19.68 10.09 -13.62
CA SER A 283 20.10 8.72 -13.88
C SER A 283 19.43 7.68 -12.97
N TYR A 284 19.03 8.07 -11.78
CA TYR A 284 18.38 7.18 -10.82
C TYR A 284 17.09 6.53 -11.37
N TYR A 285 16.42 7.22 -12.29
CA TYR A 285 15.16 6.76 -12.88
C TYR A 285 15.34 6.09 -14.25
N SER A 286 16.55 5.68 -14.59
CA SER A 286 16.81 4.92 -15.83
C SER A 286 16.16 3.55 -15.86
N ASP A 287 15.94 2.93 -14.70
CA ASP A 287 15.35 1.61 -14.53
C ASP A 287 13.92 1.62 -13.92
N GLY A 288 13.34 2.82 -13.74
CA GLY A 288 11.97 3.01 -13.23
C GLY A 288 11.66 4.48 -13.03
N THR A 289 10.46 4.92 -13.44
CA THR A 289 10.11 6.34 -13.54
C THR A 289 8.98 6.80 -12.64
N VAL A 290 8.35 5.89 -11.88
CA VAL A 290 7.30 6.21 -10.90
C VAL A 290 7.83 5.90 -9.52
N MET A 291 7.91 6.88 -8.66
CA MET A 291 8.14 6.63 -7.25
C MET A 291 6.90 5.97 -6.64
N LEU A 292 7.09 5.09 -5.69
CA LEU A 292 6.01 4.37 -5.03
C LEU A 292 5.89 4.81 -3.56
N HIS A 293 5.81 6.16 -3.35
CA HIS A 293 5.69 6.72 -2.01
C HIS A 293 4.45 6.16 -1.30
N ASP A 294 3.30 6.37 -1.90
CA ASP A 294 1.99 6.07 -1.36
C ASP A 294 1.64 4.58 -1.43
N PRO A 295 1.97 3.87 -2.52
CA PRO A 295 1.82 2.42 -2.55
C PRO A 295 2.57 1.70 -1.44
N LEU A 296 3.74 2.22 -1.01
CA LEU A 296 4.48 1.64 0.11
C LEU A 296 3.68 1.70 1.42
N ALA A 297 2.97 2.80 1.67
CA ALA A 297 2.12 2.92 2.84
C ALA A 297 1.00 1.87 2.83
N VAL A 298 0.32 1.70 1.71
CA VAL A 298 -0.71 0.66 1.55
C VAL A 298 -0.12 -0.75 1.65
N ALA A 299 1.07 -0.96 1.09
CA ALA A 299 1.75 -2.26 1.09
C ALA A 299 2.08 -2.76 2.50
N THR A 300 2.28 -1.87 3.48
CA THR A 300 2.44 -2.25 4.91
C THR A 300 1.27 -3.04 5.47
N LEU A 301 0.08 -2.90 4.88
CA LEU A 301 -1.14 -3.63 5.26
C LEU A 301 -1.35 -4.88 4.41
N VAL A 302 -0.96 -4.85 3.14
CA VAL A 302 -1.21 -5.92 2.17
C VAL A 302 -0.16 -7.02 2.28
N GLU A 303 1.08 -6.63 2.41
CA GLU A 303 2.24 -7.51 2.44
C GLU A 303 3.31 -6.96 3.41
N PRO A 304 3.11 -7.10 4.73
CA PRO A 304 3.99 -6.50 5.74
C PRO A 304 5.48 -6.82 5.57
N ASN A 305 5.79 -7.97 4.98
CA ASN A 305 7.18 -8.39 4.73
C ASN A 305 7.88 -7.63 3.59
N VAL A 306 7.19 -6.71 2.91
CA VAL A 306 7.79 -5.83 1.91
C VAL A 306 8.61 -4.71 2.55
N VAL A 307 8.41 -4.47 3.84
CA VAL A 307 9.11 -3.44 4.61
C VAL A 307 9.82 -4.03 5.83
N THR A 308 10.83 -3.31 6.30
CA THR A 308 11.36 -3.46 7.66
C THR A 308 10.88 -2.29 8.50
N THR A 309 10.46 -2.55 9.73
CA THR A 309 9.99 -1.50 10.66
C THR A 309 10.75 -1.53 11.96
N GLU A 310 10.82 -0.39 12.62
CA GLU A 310 11.38 -0.24 13.96
C GLU A 310 10.49 0.65 14.82
N GLN A 311 10.50 0.41 16.15
CA GLN A 311 9.91 1.34 17.11
C GLN A 311 10.86 2.51 17.36
N ARG A 312 10.37 3.72 17.18
CA ARG A 312 11.14 4.96 17.41
C ARG A 312 10.35 5.93 18.27
N ARG A 313 11.03 6.62 19.18
CA ARG A 313 10.48 7.80 19.82
C ARG A 313 10.86 9.04 19.03
N ILE A 314 9.88 9.91 18.85
CA ILE A 314 10.08 11.17 18.13
C ILE A 314 9.57 12.35 18.94
N ARG A 315 10.07 13.52 18.61
CA ARG A 315 9.46 14.80 18.92
C ARG A 315 9.15 15.56 17.62
N ILE A 316 8.21 16.44 17.70
CA ILE A 316 7.86 17.36 16.62
C ILE A 316 8.51 18.71 16.93
N ALA A 317 9.18 19.28 15.95
CA ALA A 317 9.64 20.65 16.00
C ALA A 317 8.93 21.45 14.89
N VAL A 318 8.42 22.62 15.27
CA VAL A 318 7.86 23.58 14.32
C VAL A 318 8.80 24.77 14.27
N GLU A 319 9.47 24.94 13.13
CA GLU A 319 10.46 26.00 12.93
C GLU A 319 10.13 26.79 11.66
N LYS A 320 9.92 28.10 11.81
CA LYS A 320 9.64 29.02 10.67
C LYS A 320 8.49 28.53 9.77
N GLY A 321 7.42 27.99 10.39
CA GLY A 321 6.27 27.47 9.65
C GLY A 321 6.47 26.10 9.00
N ASN A 322 7.56 25.39 9.31
CA ASN A 322 7.80 24.04 8.86
C ASN A 322 7.72 23.05 10.04
N ILE A 323 7.19 21.88 9.77
CA ILE A 323 7.18 20.78 10.73
C ILE A 323 8.34 19.82 10.41
N ARG A 324 8.98 19.33 11.47
CA ARG A 324 10.02 18.30 11.39
C ARG A 324 9.71 17.21 12.38
N THR A 325 9.79 15.98 11.91
CA THR A 325 9.81 14.79 12.78
C THR A 325 11.26 14.47 13.14
N ILE A 326 11.59 14.51 14.41
CA ILE A 326 12.97 14.33 14.87
C ILE A 326 13.03 13.07 15.72
N ALA A 327 13.92 12.15 15.36
CA ALA A 327 14.22 11.00 16.21
C ALA A 327 14.81 11.48 17.55
N ASP A 328 14.15 11.14 18.66
CA ASP A 328 14.53 11.55 20.01
C ASP A 328 14.19 10.42 20.98
N PRO A 329 15.19 9.75 21.57
CA PRO A 329 14.95 8.66 22.53
C PRO A 329 14.10 9.08 23.74
N ALA A 330 14.11 10.37 24.11
CA ALA A 330 13.28 10.95 25.16
C ALA A 330 11.96 11.55 24.63
N GLY A 331 11.72 11.47 23.33
CA GLY A 331 10.56 12.05 22.67
C GLY A 331 9.24 11.51 23.21
N PRO A 332 8.19 12.35 23.25
CA PRO A 332 6.90 11.98 23.83
C PRO A 332 6.10 11.00 22.97
N ILE A 333 6.37 10.93 21.66
CA ILE A 333 5.57 10.15 20.72
C ILE A 333 6.31 8.87 20.34
N LEU A 334 5.69 7.70 20.60
CA LEU A 334 6.20 6.41 20.16
C LEU A 334 5.50 6.03 18.86
N ILE A 335 6.28 5.77 17.81
CA ILE A 335 5.78 5.38 16.50
C ILE A 335 6.49 4.11 16.00
N GLU A 336 5.83 3.40 15.11
CA GLU A 336 6.46 2.42 14.24
C GLU A 336 6.94 3.15 12.99
N VAL A 337 8.20 2.96 12.58
CA VAL A 337 8.79 3.61 11.40
C VAL A 337 9.23 2.56 10.41
N VAL A 338 8.87 2.75 9.15
CA VAL A 338 9.44 1.98 8.04
C VAL A 338 10.88 2.45 7.82
N THR A 339 11.84 1.52 7.83
CA THR A 339 13.26 1.82 7.69
C THR A 339 13.86 1.36 6.37
N SER A 340 13.22 0.40 5.73
CA SER A 340 13.59 -0.06 4.37
C SER A 340 12.42 -0.73 3.67
N ALA A 341 12.55 -0.87 2.34
CA ALA A 341 11.59 -1.57 1.48
C ALA A 341 12.30 -2.47 0.47
N ASP A 342 11.70 -3.61 0.16
CA ASP A 342 12.06 -4.45 -0.98
C ASP A 342 11.42 -3.86 -2.24
N ILE A 343 12.21 -3.15 -3.04
CA ILE A 343 11.73 -2.40 -4.21
C ILE A 343 11.17 -3.33 -5.28
N ALA A 344 11.84 -4.47 -5.53
CA ALA A 344 11.40 -5.42 -6.56
C ALA A 344 10.06 -6.06 -6.19
N ARG A 345 9.91 -6.45 -4.95
CA ARG A 345 8.68 -7.02 -4.41
C ARG A 345 7.53 -6.01 -4.41
N LEU A 346 7.80 -4.77 -4.00
CA LEU A 346 6.83 -3.68 -4.04
C LEU A 346 6.36 -3.39 -5.47
N SER A 347 7.29 -3.23 -6.42
CA SER A 347 6.98 -2.99 -7.83
C SER A 347 6.10 -4.10 -8.41
N ASN A 348 6.46 -5.36 -8.17
CA ASN A 348 5.67 -6.51 -8.61
C ASN A 348 4.28 -6.55 -7.95
N LEU A 349 4.19 -6.29 -6.63
CA LEU A 349 2.93 -6.26 -5.89
C LEU A 349 1.97 -5.24 -6.49
N VAL A 350 2.43 -4.02 -6.70
CA VAL A 350 1.63 -2.92 -7.29
C VAL A 350 1.19 -3.28 -8.70
N THR A 351 2.11 -3.76 -9.53
CA THR A 351 1.83 -4.18 -10.91
C THR A 351 0.80 -5.29 -10.98
N ALA A 352 0.94 -6.31 -10.14
CA ALA A 352 -0.03 -7.41 -10.08
C ALA A 352 -1.46 -6.92 -9.82
N LYS A 353 -1.64 -5.86 -9.02
CA LYS A 353 -2.95 -5.27 -8.77
C LYS A 353 -3.46 -4.39 -9.91
N VAL A 354 -2.58 -3.73 -10.64
CA VAL A 354 -2.98 -2.93 -11.82
C VAL A 354 -3.43 -3.82 -12.97
N VAL A 355 -2.75 -4.94 -13.20
CA VAL A 355 -3.04 -5.85 -14.33
C VAL A 355 -4.05 -6.95 -14.00
N GLN A 356 -4.64 -6.93 -12.83
CA GLN A 356 -5.74 -7.82 -12.42
C GLN A 356 -7.07 -7.36 -13.08
#